data_c3fd9d127f83afe9094a4f146ad8efce
#
_entry.id   c3fd9d127f83afe9094a4f146ad8efce
#
_cell.length_a   1.000
_cell.length_b   1.000
_cell.length_c   1.000
_cell.angle_alpha   90.00
_cell.angle_beta   90.00
_cell.angle_gamma   90.00
#
_symmetry.space_group_name_H-M   'P 1'
#
loop_
_entity.id
_entity.type
_entity.pdbx_description
1 polymer ?
#
loop_
_entity_poly.entity_id
_entity_poly.type
_entity_poly.pdbx_seq_one_letter_code
_entity_poly.pdbx_strand_id
1 'polypeptide(L)'
;MTRLEGQCSGSLTLPQMLEELPRACDVGCKTNSKGHKALWISYKLHVDVADGQIPISGVLTSASLDDSQVAVPLAEMTAQRVTSLYDQMDRGYESHLIGEHSRKLGHVPIIDAQARGEQSVPMAPHEALRFRERTTVERVYSRLKQSFGGESVRVRGWAKLMTHLMFGILALSADQILRPSPPG
;
A
#
# COMPACT_ATOMS: atom_id res chain seq x y z
N MET A 1 14.08 -7.05 -18.56
CA MET A 1 13.54 -7.45 -17.24
C MET A 1 12.94 -6.18 -16.61
N THR A 2 11.66 -6.21 -16.31
CA THR A 2 10.99 -5.11 -15.61
C THR A 2 11.41 -5.08 -14.14
N ARG A 3 11.19 -3.96 -13.43
CA ARG A 3 11.48 -3.88 -11.98
C ARG A 3 10.74 -4.96 -11.20
N LEU A 4 9.47 -5.19 -11.51
CA LEU A 4 8.65 -6.19 -10.83
C LEU A 4 9.18 -7.61 -11.06
N GLU A 5 9.61 -7.95 -12.28
CA GLU A 5 10.26 -9.24 -12.57
C GLU A 5 11.55 -9.42 -11.75
N GLY A 6 12.37 -8.38 -11.64
CA GLY A 6 13.57 -8.39 -10.82
C GLY A 6 13.28 -8.61 -9.34
N GLN A 7 12.27 -7.94 -8.81
CA GLN A 7 11.83 -8.10 -7.42
C GLN A 7 11.30 -9.52 -7.15
N CYS A 8 10.48 -10.07 -8.04
CA CYS A 8 9.89 -11.40 -7.88
C CYS A 8 10.84 -12.57 -8.15
N SER A 9 11.97 -12.33 -8.84
CA SER A 9 12.95 -13.38 -9.18
C SER A 9 13.71 -13.94 -7.97
N GLY A 10 13.65 -13.25 -6.82
CA GLY A 10 14.42 -13.59 -5.63
C GLY A 10 15.92 -13.24 -5.73
N SER A 11 16.33 -12.53 -6.80
CA SER A 11 17.71 -12.09 -6.98
C SER A 11 18.07 -10.84 -6.18
N LEU A 12 17.07 -10.06 -5.75
CA LEU A 12 17.23 -8.83 -4.98
C LEU A 12 16.85 -9.06 -3.52
N THR A 13 17.68 -8.53 -2.63
CA THR A 13 17.35 -8.41 -1.22
C THR A 13 16.39 -7.25 -0.98
N LEU A 14 15.62 -7.26 0.13
CA LEU A 14 14.73 -6.16 0.47
C LEU A 14 15.42 -4.77 0.48
N PRO A 15 16.62 -4.58 1.08
CA PRO A 15 17.33 -3.31 0.98
C PRO A 15 17.59 -2.85 -0.47
N GLN A 16 17.98 -3.77 -1.35
CA GLN A 16 18.22 -3.48 -2.76
C GLN A 16 16.92 -3.08 -3.47
N MET A 17 15.82 -3.80 -3.24
CA MET A 17 14.51 -3.44 -3.80
C MET A 17 14.07 -2.03 -3.36
N LEU A 18 14.29 -1.67 -2.09
CA LEU A 18 13.96 -0.35 -1.55
C LEU A 18 14.87 0.75 -2.09
N GLU A 19 16.14 0.45 -2.38
CA GLU A 19 17.09 1.40 -2.95
C GLU A 19 16.76 1.73 -4.41
N GLU A 20 16.24 0.77 -5.17
CA GLU A 20 15.82 0.95 -6.57
C GLU A 20 14.55 1.81 -6.72
N LEU A 21 13.79 2.06 -5.65
CA LEU A 21 12.57 2.87 -5.72
C LEU A 21 12.91 4.35 -5.96
N PRO A 22 12.26 5.00 -6.92
CA PRO A 22 12.53 6.40 -7.23
C PRO A 22 12.11 7.31 -6.07
N ARG A 23 12.95 8.30 -5.77
CA ARG A 23 12.79 9.25 -4.67
C ARG A 23 12.78 10.70 -5.13
N ALA A 24 12.65 10.95 -6.42
CA ALA A 24 12.51 12.29 -6.96
C ALA A 24 11.09 12.83 -6.75
N CYS A 25 10.97 14.11 -6.45
CA CYS A 25 9.68 14.79 -6.49
C CYS A 25 9.27 14.95 -7.95
N ASP A 26 8.13 14.40 -8.34
CA ASP A 26 7.66 14.42 -9.72
C ASP A 26 6.13 14.52 -9.83
N VAL A 27 5.63 14.37 -11.06
CA VAL A 27 4.21 14.54 -11.39
C VAL A 27 3.46 13.22 -11.20
N GLY A 28 2.57 13.21 -10.22
CA GLY A 28 1.55 12.17 -10.11
C GLY A 28 0.32 12.50 -10.95
N CYS A 29 -0.37 11.47 -11.41
CA CYS A 29 -1.61 11.59 -12.17
C CYS A 29 -2.64 10.58 -11.65
N LYS A 30 -3.87 11.04 -11.43
CA LYS A 30 -5.01 10.16 -11.12
C LYS A 30 -6.18 10.54 -12.02
N THR A 31 -6.76 9.53 -12.65
CA THR A 31 -8.00 9.72 -13.42
C THR A 31 -9.19 9.29 -12.55
N ASN A 32 -10.17 10.15 -12.38
CA ASN A 32 -11.39 9.83 -11.66
C ASN A 32 -12.36 8.99 -12.52
N SER A 33 -13.44 8.49 -11.91
CA SER A 33 -14.47 7.69 -12.59
C SER A 33 -15.18 8.42 -13.76
N LYS A 34 -15.08 9.76 -13.79
CA LYS A 34 -15.64 10.60 -14.86
C LYS A 34 -14.62 10.93 -15.96
N GLY A 35 -13.41 10.34 -15.92
CA GLY A 35 -12.36 10.56 -16.91
C GLY A 35 -11.52 11.84 -16.70
N HIS A 36 -11.80 12.65 -15.67
CA HIS A 36 -11.00 13.84 -15.39
C HIS A 36 -9.67 13.46 -14.75
N LYS A 37 -8.59 14.03 -15.28
CA LYS A 37 -7.23 13.84 -14.74
C LYS A 37 -6.93 14.91 -13.70
N ALA A 38 -6.53 14.48 -12.51
CA ALA A 38 -5.92 15.33 -11.51
C ALA A 38 -4.39 15.11 -11.55
N LEU A 39 -3.65 16.21 -11.68
CA LEU A 39 -2.19 16.22 -11.69
C LEU A 39 -1.70 16.92 -10.42
N TRP A 40 -0.63 16.39 -9.81
CA TRP A 40 0.03 17.03 -8.68
C TRP A 40 1.54 16.79 -8.74
N ILE A 41 2.31 17.71 -8.17
CA ILE A 41 3.77 17.56 -8.04
C ILE A 41 4.06 17.22 -6.57
N SER A 42 4.50 16.01 -6.31
CA SER A 42 4.77 15.54 -4.95
C SER A 42 5.48 14.18 -4.94
N TYR A 43 5.29 13.48 -3.83
CA TYR A 43 5.63 12.07 -3.59
C TYR A 43 4.35 11.27 -3.37
N LYS A 44 4.47 9.94 -3.41
CA LYS A 44 3.39 9.01 -3.09
C LYS A 44 3.79 8.17 -1.88
N LEU A 45 2.94 8.16 -0.86
CA LEU A 45 3.08 7.28 0.30
C LEU A 45 2.31 5.99 0.04
N HIS A 46 2.98 4.86 0.21
CA HIS A 46 2.39 3.54 0.20
C HIS A 46 2.42 2.99 1.63
N VAL A 47 1.31 2.46 2.11
CA VAL A 47 1.17 1.93 3.47
C VAL A 47 0.51 0.58 3.42
N ASP A 48 1.08 -0.39 4.11
CA ASP A 48 0.44 -1.65 4.41
C ASP A 48 -0.19 -1.59 5.81
N VAL A 49 -1.43 -2.05 5.91
CA VAL A 49 -2.27 -1.87 7.10
C VAL A 49 -2.85 -3.20 7.52
N ALA A 50 -2.61 -3.58 8.76
CA ALA A 50 -3.24 -4.74 9.37
C ALA A 50 -4.68 -4.44 9.79
N ASP A 51 -5.43 -5.51 10.12
CA ASP A 51 -6.74 -5.42 10.75
C ASP A 51 -6.68 -4.45 11.96
N GLY A 52 -7.79 -3.77 12.23
CA GLY A 52 -7.84 -2.78 13.30
C GLY A 52 -7.22 -1.43 12.96
N GLN A 53 -6.96 -1.12 11.68
CA GLN A 53 -6.42 0.16 11.22
C GLN A 53 -4.99 0.46 11.73
N ILE A 54 -4.16 -0.57 11.86
CA ILE A 54 -2.78 -0.45 12.35
C ILE A 54 -1.83 -0.47 11.15
N PRO A 55 -1.15 0.65 10.81
CA PRO A 55 -0.09 0.66 9.81
C PRO A 55 1.10 -0.19 10.24
N ILE A 56 1.52 -1.12 9.40
CA ILE A 56 2.65 -2.01 9.67
C ILE A 56 3.91 -1.55 8.94
N SER A 57 3.78 -1.21 7.67
CA SER A 57 4.89 -0.81 6.81
C SER A 57 4.52 0.40 5.97
N GLY A 58 5.51 1.22 5.65
CA GLY A 58 5.30 2.40 4.81
C GLY A 58 6.53 2.74 3.97
N VAL A 59 6.29 3.11 2.73
CA VAL A 59 7.33 3.51 1.76
C VAL A 59 6.90 4.78 1.05
N LEU A 60 7.82 5.73 0.90
CA LEU A 60 7.61 6.97 0.15
C LEU A 60 8.37 6.91 -1.17
N THR A 61 7.67 7.15 -2.27
CA THR A 61 8.25 7.12 -3.62
C THR A 61 7.93 8.39 -4.40
N SER A 62 8.51 8.50 -5.60
CA SER A 62 8.06 9.47 -6.60
C SER A 62 6.58 9.31 -6.90
N ALA A 63 5.87 10.41 -7.16
CA ALA A 63 4.42 10.38 -7.39
C ALA A 63 4.02 9.66 -8.68
N SER A 64 4.91 9.58 -9.66
CA SER A 64 4.69 8.89 -10.94
C SER A 64 4.77 7.36 -10.86
N LEU A 65 5.36 6.82 -9.77
CA LEU A 65 5.52 5.37 -9.65
C LEU A 65 4.18 4.65 -9.58
N ASP A 66 4.03 3.59 -10.36
CA ASP A 66 2.87 2.72 -10.29
C ASP A 66 2.86 1.92 -8.98
N ASP A 67 1.68 1.76 -8.38
CA ASP A 67 1.52 1.11 -7.08
C ASP A 67 1.97 -0.35 -7.10
N SER A 68 1.80 -1.06 -8.21
CA SER A 68 2.24 -2.43 -8.40
C SER A 68 3.75 -2.62 -8.21
N GLN A 69 4.56 -1.60 -8.50
CA GLN A 69 6.02 -1.67 -8.38
C GLN A 69 6.52 -1.56 -6.94
N VAL A 70 5.66 -1.26 -5.99
CA VAL A 70 5.98 -1.19 -4.55
C VAL A 70 5.40 -2.39 -3.80
N ALA A 71 4.53 -3.18 -4.44
CA ALA A 71 3.83 -4.29 -3.80
C ALA A 71 4.78 -5.28 -3.13
N VAL A 72 5.79 -5.75 -3.88
CA VAL A 72 6.75 -6.76 -3.39
C VAL A 72 7.57 -6.26 -2.21
N PRO A 73 8.34 -5.13 -2.30
CA PRO A 73 9.11 -4.67 -1.16
C PRO A 73 8.25 -4.28 0.04
N LEU A 74 7.02 -3.81 -0.15
CA LEU A 74 6.11 -3.48 0.94
C LEU A 74 5.62 -4.75 1.66
N ALA A 75 5.25 -5.80 0.92
CA ALA A 75 4.85 -7.10 1.46
C ALA A 75 6.01 -7.76 2.23
N GLU A 76 7.24 -7.73 1.69
CA GLU A 76 8.44 -8.23 2.38
C GLU A 76 8.73 -7.49 3.69
N MET A 77 8.55 -6.15 3.71
CA MET A 77 8.68 -5.35 4.93
C MET A 77 7.65 -5.78 5.97
N THR A 78 6.43 -6.05 5.57
CA THR A 78 5.33 -6.46 6.45
C THR A 78 5.56 -7.87 6.97
N ALA A 79 5.96 -8.80 6.12
CA ALA A 79 6.25 -10.19 6.51
C ALA A 79 7.37 -10.32 7.54
N GLN A 80 8.32 -9.38 7.58
CA GLN A 80 9.36 -9.33 8.62
C GLN A 80 8.83 -8.87 10.00
N ARG A 81 7.63 -8.33 10.08
CA ARG A 81 7.08 -7.70 11.30
C ARG A 81 5.88 -8.44 11.88
N VAL A 82 5.03 -8.95 11.01
CA VAL A 82 3.79 -9.63 11.38
C VAL A 82 3.56 -10.84 10.50
N THR A 83 2.79 -11.79 10.99
CA THR A 83 2.28 -12.91 10.20
C THR A 83 0.93 -12.52 9.62
N SER A 84 0.81 -12.53 8.31
CA SER A 84 -0.43 -12.26 7.57
C SER A 84 -0.98 -13.54 6.96
N LEU A 85 -2.30 -13.63 6.88
CA LEU A 85 -2.98 -14.73 6.18
C LEU A 85 -3.47 -14.30 4.79
N TYR A 86 -3.76 -13.02 4.62
CA TYR A 86 -4.36 -12.46 3.41
C TYR A 86 -3.66 -11.18 3.01
N ASP A 87 -3.42 -11.02 1.70
CA ASP A 87 -3.00 -9.77 1.10
C ASP A 87 -4.18 -9.20 0.29
N GLN A 88 -4.79 -8.13 0.79
CA GLN A 88 -5.94 -7.50 0.16
C GLN A 88 -5.46 -6.30 -0.65
N MET A 89 -5.64 -6.38 -1.96
CA MET A 89 -5.11 -5.40 -2.90
C MET A 89 -6.21 -4.92 -3.84
N ASP A 90 -6.11 -3.67 -4.27
CA ASP A 90 -7.00 -3.16 -5.30
C ASP A 90 -6.54 -3.60 -6.69
N ARG A 91 -7.35 -3.25 -7.70
CA ARG A 91 -7.09 -3.62 -9.09
C ARG A 91 -5.75 -3.11 -9.64
N GLY A 92 -5.19 -2.04 -9.08
CA GLY A 92 -3.89 -1.52 -9.49
C GLY A 92 -2.75 -2.51 -9.24
N TYR A 93 -2.98 -3.52 -8.40
CA TYR A 93 -2.05 -4.59 -8.08
C TYR A 93 -2.31 -5.89 -8.85
N GLU A 94 -3.24 -5.90 -9.83
CA GLU A 94 -3.55 -7.08 -10.63
C GLU A 94 -2.34 -7.49 -11.49
N SER A 95 -1.58 -8.44 -10.97
CA SER A 95 -0.41 -9.02 -11.62
C SER A 95 -0.22 -10.46 -11.15
N HIS A 96 0.02 -11.36 -12.10
CA HIS A 96 0.36 -12.74 -11.79
C HIS A 96 1.58 -12.85 -10.87
N LEU A 97 2.60 -12.01 -11.11
CA LEU A 97 3.84 -11.99 -10.32
C LEU A 97 3.60 -11.57 -8.87
N ILE A 98 2.73 -10.58 -8.63
CA ILE A 98 2.37 -10.14 -7.27
C ILE A 98 1.60 -11.25 -6.56
N GLY A 99 0.63 -11.88 -7.24
CA GLY A 99 -0.12 -12.99 -6.68
C GLY A 99 0.76 -14.21 -6.34
N GLU A 100 1.74 -14.53 -7.18
CA GLU A 100 2.70 -15.60 -6.89
C GLU A 100 3.62 -15.25 -5.72
N HIS A 101 4.07 -14.00 -5.65
CA HIS A 101 4.90 -13.54 -4.54
C HIS A 101 4.15 -13.62 -3.21
N SER A 102 2.91 -13.17 -3.15
CA SER A 102 2.03 -13.30 -1.98
C SER A 102 1.92 -14.76 -1.53
N ARG A 103 1.69 -15.69 -2.48
CA ARG A 103 1.63 -17.13 -2.15
C ARG A 103 2.97 -17.70 -1.66
N LYS A 104 4.12 -17.21 -2.17
CA LYS A 104 5.45 -17.59 -1.65
C LYS A 104 5.66 -17.15 -0.21
N LEU A 105 5.06 -16.03 0.21
CA LEU A 105 5.04 -15.57 1.62
C LEU A 105 4.06 -16.39 2.49
N GLY A 106 3.31 -17.32 1.91
CA GLY A 106 2.29 -18.10 2.61
C GLY A 106 0.94 -17.41 2.76
N HIS A 107 0.73 -16.31 2.03
CA HIS A 107 -0.49 -15.54 2.08
C HIS A 107 -1.48 -15.93 0.98
N VAL A 108 -2.76 -15.60 1.17
CA VAL A 108 -3.80 -15.71 0.15
C VAL A 108 -4.04 -14.32 -0.46
N PRO A 109 -3.64 -14.08 -1.73
CA PRO A 109 -3.90 -12.81 -2.38
C PRO A 109 -5.38 -12.67 -2.72
N ILE A 110 -6.01 -11.59 -2.27
CA ILE A 110 -7.38 -11.19 -2.61
C ILE A 110 -7.29 -9.88 -3.39
N ILE A 111 -7.33 -9.98 -4.71
CA ILE A 111 -7.19 -8.84 -5.62
C ILE A 111 -8.55 -8.60 -6.29
N ASP A 112 -8.97 -7.34 -6.39
CA ASP A 112 -10.19 -6.96 -7.11
C ASP A 112 -10.00 -7.12 -8.63
N ALA A 113 -10.19 -8.33 -9.11
CA ALA A 113 -10.15 -8.66 -10.52
C ALA A 113 -11.49 -8.38 -11.20
N GLN A 114 -11.93 -7.12 -11.24
CA GLN A 114 -13.08 -6.77 -12.08
C GLN A 114 -12.67 -6.87 -13.55
N ALA A 115 -13.24 -7.85 -14.23
CA ALA A 115 -12.95 -8.15 -15.62
C ALA A 115 -13.12 -6.92 -16.52
N ARG A 116 -12.15 -6.68 -17.38
CA ARG A 116 -12.33 -5.92 -18.61
C ARG A 116 -13.00 -6.83 -19.63
N GLY A 117 -14.35 -6.79 -19.71
CA GLY A 117 -15.11 -7.58 -20.67
C GLY A 117 -15.25 -9.05 -20.27
N GLU A 118 -16.43 -9.61 -20.48
CA GLU A 118 -16.84 -11.00 -20.38
C GLU A 118 -16.21 -11.89 -19.27
N GLN A 119 -17.06 -12.16 -18.26
CA GLN A 119 -16.87 -13.14 -17.19
C GLN A 119 -15.91 -12.74 -16.06
N SER A 120 -16.36 -11.79 -15.21
CA SER A 120 -15.79 -11.71 -13.87
C SER A 120 -16.18 -12.95 -13.09
N VAL A 121 -15.19 -13.73 -12.68
CA VAL A 121 -15.45 -14.80 -11.69
C VAL A 121 -15.73 -14.10 -10.36
N PRO A 122 -16.95 -14.24 -9.79
CA PRO A 122 -17.25 -13.61 -8.51
C PRO A 122 -16.32 -14.15 -7.43
N MET A 123 -15.86 -13.26 -6.55
CA MET A 123 -15.12 -13.69 -5.35
C MET A 123 -15.95 -14.71 -4.55
N ALA A 124 -15.30 -15.71 -3.99
CA ALA A 124 -15.93 -16.60 -3.05
C ALA A 124 -16.51 -15.79 -1.85
N PRO A 125 -17.63 -16.22 -1.24
CA PRO A 125 -18.28 -15.43 -0.18
C PRO A 125 -17.35 -15.05 0.98
N HIS A 126 -16.42 -15.91 1.37
CA HIS A 126 -15.44 -15.64 2.42
C HIS A 126 -14.38 -14.63 1.98
N GLU A 127 -13.96 -14.64 0.71
CA GLU A 127 -13.05 -13.65 0.14
C GLU A 127 -13.74 -12.29 0.03
N ALA A 128 -14.99 -12.25 -0.44
CA ALA A 128 -15.78 -11.03 -0.54
C ALA A 128 -16.00 -10.38 0.84
N LEU A 129 -16.20 -11.19 1.89
CA LEU A 129 -16.30 -10.70 3.25
C LEU A 129 -14.98 -10.04 3.70
N ARG A 130 -13.86 -10.72 3.47
CA ARG A 130 -12.52 -10.19 3.78
C ARG A 130 -12.18 -8.95 2.96
N PHE A 131 -12.51 -8.94 1.69
CA PHE A 131 -12.24 -7.80 0.82
C PHE A 131 -12.92 -6.50 1.27
N ARG A 132 -14.01 -6.56 2.01
CA ARG A 132 -14.67 -5.38 2.61
C ARG A 132 -13.76 -4.66 3.61
N GLU A 133 -12.86 -5.38 4.28
CA GLU A 133 -11.90 -4.79 5.22
C GLU A 133 -10.84 -3.90 4.53
N ARG A 134 -10.71 -3.96 3.20
CA ARG A 134 -9.83 -3.10 2.42
C ARG A 134 -10.07 -1.60 2.67
N THR A 135 -11.29 -1.20 3.00
CA THR A 135 -11.61 0.19 3.37
C THR A 135 -10.85 0.68 4.61
N THR A 136 -10.24 -0.23 5.36
CA THR A 136 -9.37 0.07 6.50
C THR A 136 -8.19 0.94 6.10
N VAL A 137 -7.58 0.69 4.94
CA VAL A 137 -6.47 1.51 4.40
C VAL A 137 -6.92 2.94 4.13
N GLU A 138 -8.12 3.12 3.55
CA GLU A 138 -8.67 4.45 3.26
C GLU A 138 -8.90 5.25 4.55
N ARG A 139 -9.37 4.58 5.61
CA ARG A 139 -9.54 5.20 6.95
C ARG A 139 -8.21 5.61 7.55
N VAL A 140 -7.17 4.78 7.42
CA VAL A 140 -5.81 5.11 7.87
C VAL A 140 -5.28 6.34 7.15
N TYR A 141 -5.40 6.40 5.81
CA TYR A 141 -4.99 7.58 5.05
C TYR A 141 -5.78 8.84 5.43
N SER A 142 -7.09 8.73 5.62
CA SER A 142 -7.93 9.85 6.07
C SER A 142 -7.47 10.38 7.43
N ARG A 143 -7.25 9.50 8.40
CA ARG A 143 -6.77 9.86 9.73
C ARG A 143 -5.37 10.45 9.69
N LEU A 144 -4.44 9.86 8.93
CA LEU A 144 -3.09 10.38 8.76
C LEU A 144 -3.11 11.82 8.24
N LYS A 145 -3.94 12.11 7.23
CA LYS A 145 -4.11 13.44 6.67
C LYS A 145 -4.71 14.41 7.69
N GLN A 146 -5.84 14.08 8.26
CA GLN A 146 -6.63 15.01 9.08
C GLN A 146 -6.05 15.25 10.47
N SER A 147 -5.44 14.25 11.10
CA SER A 147 -5.08 14.30 12.52
C SER A 147 -3.60 14.12 12.81
N PHE A 148 -2.85 13.53 11.88
CA PHE A 148 -1.45 13.14 12.10
C PHE A 148 -0.47 13.77 11.10
N GLY A 149 -0.81 14.98 10.60
CA GLY A 149 0.10 15.82 9.83
C GLY A 149 0.32 15.46 8.37
N GLY A 150 -0.44 14.50 7.81
CA GLY A 150 -0.26 14.07 6.43
C GLY A 150 -0.76 15.08 5.38
N GLU A 151 -1.66 16.00 5.74
CA GLU A 151 -2.18 17.03 4.83
C GLU A 151 -1.34 18.30 4.82
N SER A 152 -0.87 18.75 6.00
CA SER A 152 -0.17 20.01 6.16
C SER A 152 1.33 19.79 6.38
N VAL A 153 2.05 19.49 5.31
CA VAL A 153 3.49 19.21 5.37
C VAL A 153 4.29 20.49 5.20
N ARG A 154 5.14 20.82 6.19
CA ARG A 154 6.01 22.01 6.19
C ARG A 154 7.48 21.73 5.89
N VAL A 155 7.80 20.48 5.49
CA VAL A 155 9.18 20.07 5.15
C VAL A 155 9.32 19.83 3.64
N ARG A 156 10.56 19.94 3.13
CA ARG A 156 10.87 19.71 1.71
C ARG A 156 11.93 18.63 1.55
N GLY A 157 11.83 17.89 0.45
CA GLY A 157 12.73 16.79 0.09
C GLY A 157 12.32 15.47 0.70
N TRP A 158 12.67 14.40 0.01
CA TRP A 158 12.23 13.04 0.29
C TRP A 158 12.50 12.60 1.74
N ALA A 159 13.73 12.75 2.22
CA ALA A 159 14.13 12.27 3.54
C ALA A 159 13.35 12.95 4.68
N LYS A 160 13.19 14.29 4.61
CA LYS A 160 12.46 15.04 5.64
C LYS A 160 10.97 14.72 5.60
N LEU A 161 10.40 14.55 4.40
CA LEU A 161 9.00 14.17 4.23
C LEU A 161 8.76 12.76 4.73
N MET A 162 9.64 11.81 4.38
CA MET A 162 9.55 10.44 4.90
C MET A 162 9.58 10.41 6.42
N THR A 163 10.53 11.12 7.05
CA THR A 163 10.61 11.22 8.51
C THR A 163 9.33 11.80 9.12
N HIS A 164 8.81 12.90 8.55
CA HIS A 164 7.57 13.53 9.01
C HIS A 164 6.38 12.57 8.95
N LEU A 165 6.20 11.87 7.83
CA LEU A 165 5.11 10.91 7.65
C LEU A 165 5.26 9.68 8.55
N MET A 166 6.49 9.20 8.78
CA MET A 166 6.73 8.08 9.70
C MET A 166 6.40 8.45 11.16
N PHE A 167 6.66 9.66 11.60
CA PHE A 167 6.20 10.14 12.91
C PHE A 167 4.66 10.22 12.97
N GLY A 168 4.00 10.67 11.90
CA GLY A 168 2.53 10.65 11.80
C GLY A 168 1.97 9.23 11.88
N ILE A 169 2.56 8.28 11.17
CA ILE A 169 2.19 6.86 11.22
C ILE A 169 2.40 6.28 12.62
N LEU A 170 3.53 6.56 13.26
CA LEU A 170 3.82 6.11 14.62
C LEU A 170 2.79 6.64 15.62
N ALA A 171 2.47 7.93 15.56
CA ALA A 171 1.46 8.55 16.42
C ALA A 171 0.06 7.97 16.17
N LEU A 172 -0.32 7.73 14.90
CA LEU A 172 -1.58 7.08 14.53
C LEU A 172 -1.65 5.65 15.07
N SER A 173 -0.55 4.88 14.94
CA SER A 173 -0.49 3.51 15.45
C SER A 173 -0.63 3.47 16.98
N ALA A 174 0.06 4.37 17.68
CA ALA A 174 -0.05 4.49 19.14
C ALA A 174 -1.49 4.85 19.57
N ASP A 175 -2.11 5.84 18.91
CA ASP A 175 -3.51 6.22 19.16
C ASP A 175 -4.46 5.05 18.91
N GLN A 176 -4.24 4.27 17.85
CA GLN A 176 -5.08 3.13 17.51
C GLN A 176 -4.97 1.99 18.53
N ILE A 177 -3.76 1.69 18.99
CA ILE A 177 -3.51 0.63 20.00
C ILE A 177 -4.11 1.02 21.36
N LEU A 178 -4.07 2.31 21.70
CA LEU A 178 -4.60 2.82 22.97
C LEU A 178 -6.11 2.99 22.98
N ARG A 179 -6.80 2.87 21.84
CA ARG A 179 -8.27 2.95 21.81
C ARG A 179 -8.88 1.72 22.48
N PRO A 180 -9.86 1.91 23.37
CA PRO A 180 -10.60 0.79 23.91
C PRO A 180 -11.26 0.02 22.76
N SER A 181 -11.16 -1.30 22.78
CA SER A 181 -11.93 -2.14 21.87
C SER A 181 -13.42 -1.84 22.08
N PRO A 182 -14.24 -1.71 21.04
CA PRO A 182 -15.67 -1.60 21.21
C PRO A 182 -16.16 -2.81 22.03
N PRO A 183 -17.09 -2.62 22.96
CA PRO A 183 -17.69 -3.74 23.68
C PRO A 183 -18.29 -4.70 22.64
N GLY A 184 -17.89 -5.98 22.72
CA GLY A 184 -18.39 -7.04 21.86
C GLY A 184 -19.89 -7.30 22.02
#